data_4b1754204854997c46696d1503b9f136
#
_entry.id   4b1754204854997c46696d1503b9f136
#
_cell.length_a   1.000
_cell.length_b   1.000
_cell.length_c   1.000
_cell.angle_alpha   90.00
_cell.angle_beta   90.00
_cell.angle_gamma   90.00
#
_symmetry.space_group_name_H-M   'P 1'
#
loop_
_entity.id
_entity.type
_entity.pdbx_description
1 polymer ?
#
loop_
_entity_poly.entity_id
_entity_poly.type
_entity_poly.pdbx_seq_one_letter_code
_entity_poly.pdbx_strand_id
1 'polypeptide(L)'
;DLESNQLFYDSKTILQEVVQAAHKEVVYEIIGESGPEHDKDFIASAKVDGMFHVTAKGHTKKHAEQHAAYEALVELKKQGYEFPIRK
;
A
#
# COMPACT_ATOMS: atom_id res chain seq x y z
N ASP A 1 2.75 -15.00 -10.79
CA ASP A 1 4.09 -14.42 -10.85
C ASP A 1 4.61 -14.21 -9.43
N LEU A 2 5.74 -14.88 -9.12
CA LEU A 2 6.31 -14.86 -7.79
C LEU A 2 6.76 -13.46 -7.36
N GLU A 3 7.31 -12.70 -8.27
CA GLU A 3 7.76 -11.35 -7.95
C GLU A 3 6.60 -10.44 -7.58
N SER A 4 5.50 -10.52 -8.30
CA SER A 4 4.31 -9.73 -8.01
C SER A 4 3.71 -10.12 -6.67
N ASN A 5 3.64 -11.41 -6.38
CA ASN A 5 3.12 -11.87 -5.11
C ASN A 5 3.99 -11.42 -3.94
N GLN A 6 5.30 -11.55 -4.10
CA GLN A 6 6.22 -11.13 -3.05
C GLN A 6 6.13 -9.63 -2.83
N LEU A 7 6.08 -8.85 -3.89
CA LEU A 7 5.95 -7.40 -3.78
C LEU A 7 4.66 -7.04 -3.03
N PHE A 8 3.55 -7.72 -3.35
CA PHE A 8 2.30 -7.45 -2.68
C PHE A 8 2.39 -7.70 -1.17
N TYR A 9 2.92 -8.86 -0.78
CA TYR A 9 2.98 -9.22 0.64
C TYR A 9 4.01 -8.41 1.41
N ASP A 10 5.06 -7.93 0.75
CA ASP A 10 6.09 -7.12 1.38
C ASP A 10 5.88 -5.63 1.18
N SER A 11 4.76 -5.23 0.59
CA SER A 11 4.59 -3.85 0.14
C SER A 11 4.69 -2.83 1.27
N LYS A 12 4.14 -3.13 2.45
CA LYS A 12 4.25 -2.19 3.57
C LYS A 12 5.70 -1.99 3.98
N THR A 13 6.48 -3.07 4.04
CA THR A 13 7.88 -3.00 4.40
C THR A 13 8.68 -2.24 3.35
N ILE A 14 8.46 -2.57 2.09
CA ILE A 14 9.17 -1.92 0.98
C ILE A 14 8.81 -0.44 0.93
N LEU A 15 7.53 -0.12 1.06
CA LEU A 15 7.09 1.27 1.03
C LEU A 15 7.71 2.07 2.17
N GLN A 16 7.77 1.47 3.36
CA GLN A 16 8.40 2.12 4.50
C GLN A 16 9.86 2.46 4.20
N GLU A 17 10.59 1.52 3.61
CA GLU A 17 11.99 1.75 3.25
C GLU A 17 12.14 2.85 2.21
N VAL A 18 11.29 2.83 1.20
CA VAL A 18 11.35 3.83 0.12
C VAL A 18 11.06 5.23 0.64
N VAL A 19 10.00 5.38 1.44
CA VAL A 19 9.63 6.71 1.94
C VAL A 19 10.65 7.22 2.95
N GLN A 20 11.24 6.35 3.76
CA GLN A 20 12.29 6.77 4.69
C GLN A 20 13.53 7.24 3.95
N ALA A 21 13.89 6.56 2.87
CA ALA A 21 15.03 6.97 2.05
C ALA A 21 14.79 8.35 1.42
N ALA A 22 13.54 8.69 1.17
CA ALA A 22 13.17 9.99 0.60
C ALA A 22 12.87 11.03 1.68
N HIS A 23 13.08 10.70 2.95
CA HIS A 23 12.77 11.56 4.10
C HIS A 23 11.28 11.93 4.15
N LYS A 24 10.43 10.97 3.81
CA LYS A 24 8.97 11.10 3.84
C LYS A 24 8.38 10.13 4.84
N GLU A 25 7.09 10.26 5.06
CA GLU A 25 6.35 9.35 5.91
C GLU A 25 5.13 8.84 5.17
N VAL A 26 4.69 7.65 5.55
CA VAL A 26 3.46 7.09 5.02
C VAL A 26 2.50 6.84 6.18
N VAL A 27 1.24 7.21 5.99
CA VAL A 27 0.19 7.03 6.99
C VAL A 27 -0.90 6.17 6.38
N TYR A 28 -1.31 5.14 7.12
CA TYR A 28 -2.39 4.26 6.71
C TYR A 28 -3.63 4.54 7.55
N GLU A 29 -4.78 4.53 6.91
CA GLU A 29 -6.03 4.78 7.59
C GLU A 29 -7.14 3.94 6.96
N ILE A 30 -8.00 3.37 7.80
CA ILE A 30 -9.19 2.68 7.30
C ILE A 30 -10.27 3.74 7.16
N ILE A 31 -10.66 4.04 5.94
CA ILE A 31 -11.56 5.15 5.65
C ILE A 31 -12.99 4.70 5.33
N GLY A 32 -13.22 3.40 5.26
CA GLY A 32 -14.57 2.92 5.01
C GLY A 32 -14.63 1.42 5.01
N GLU A 33 -15.84 0.92 4.88
CA GLU A 33 -16.10 -0.50 4.75
C GLU A 33 -17.38 -0.67 3.95
N SER A 34 -17.49 -1.82 3.28
CA SER A 34 -18.66 -2.12 2.46
C SER A 34 -18.94 -3.61 2.51
N GLY A 35 -20.16 -3.98 2.11
CA GLY A 35 -20.59 -5.35 2.08
C GLY A 35 -21.29 -5.78 3.37
N PRO A 36 -21.90 -6.97 3.36
CA PRO A 36 -22.59 -7.51 4.55
C PRO A 36 -21.59 -7.91 5.63
N GLU A 37 -22.06 -8.06 6.86
CA GLU A 37 -21.20 -8.38 7.99
C GLU A 37 -20.36 -9.63 7.81
N HIS A 38 -20.89 -10.62 7.12
CA HIS A 38 -20.19 -11.89 6.93
C HIS A 38 -19.26 -11.89 5.71
N ASP A 39 -19.24 -10.78 4.97
CA ASP A 39 -18.40 -10.66 3.78
C ASP A 39 -18.09 -9.18 3.56
N LYS A 40 -17.38 -8.61 4.52
CA LYS A 40 -17.10 -7.18 4.55
C LYS A 40 -15.77 -6.89 3.90
N ASP A 41 -15.75 -5.83 3.10
CA ASP A 41 -14.50 -5.28 2.57
C ASP A 41 -14.17 -3.99 3.32
N PHE A 42 -12.90 -3.80 3.58
CA PHE A 42 -12.40 -2.59 4.20
C PHE A 42 -11.68 -1.75 3.14
N ILE A 43 -11.79 -0.45 3.26
CA ILE A 43 -11.13 0.49 2.35
C ILE A 43 -10.04 1.20 3.14
N ALA A 44 -8.81 1.03 2.71
CA ALA A 44 -7.66 1.65 3.37
C ALA A 44 -7.10 2.75 2.49
N SER A 45 -6.59 3.78 3.13
CA SER A 45 -5.86 4.85 2.46
C SER A 45 -4.39 4.78 2.88
N ALA A 46 -3.50 4.95 1.92
CA ALA A 46 -2.08 5.13 2.20
C ALA A 46 -1.70 6.50 1.68
N LYS A 47 -1.28 7.37 2.59
CA LYS A 47 -0.92 8.73 2.25
C LYS A 47 0.58 8.91 2.42
N VAL A 48 1.26 9.29 1.35
CA VAL A 48 2.68 9.61 1.39
C VAL A 48 2.81 11.13 1.50
N ASP A 49 3.45 11.56 2.57
CA ASP A 49 3.51 12.95 2.93
C ASP A 49 4.03 13.85 1.82
N GLY A 50 3.23 14.86 1.47
CA GLY A 50 3.61 15.84 0.47
C GLY A 50 3.61 15.34 -0.96
N MET A 51 3.19 14.11 -1.23
CA MET A 51 3.24 13.54 -2.56
C MET A 51 1.87 13.15 -3.10
N PHE A 52 1.25 12.13 -2.51
CA PHE A 52 -0.03 11.63 -3.02
C PHE A 52 -0.70 10.77 -1.96
N HIS A 53 -1.91 10.34 -2.26
CA HIS A 53 -2.53 9.28 -1.48
C HIS A 53 -3.23 8.32 -2.43
N VAL A 54 -3.36 7.08 -1.99
CA VAL A 54 -4.04 6.03 -2.75
C VAL A 54 -4.99 5.30 -1.82
N THR A 55 -5.98 4.65 -2.40
CA THR A 55 -6.92 3.83 -1.65
C THR A 55 -6.99 2.44 -2.24
N ALA A 56 -7.33 1.46 -1.41
CA ALA A 56 -7.46 0.09 -1.87
C ALA A 56 -8.39 -0.67 -0.94
N LYS A 57 -8.92 -1.78 -1.43
CA LYS A 57 -9.85 -2.63 -0.68
C LYS A 57 -9.19 -3.94 -0.30
N GLY A 58 -9.65 -4.51 0.79
CA GLY A 58 -9.25 -5.85 1.20
C GLY A 58 -10.27 -6.43 2.15
N HIS A 59 -10.27 -7.76 2.29
CA HIS A 59 -11.22 -8.46 3.15
C HIS A 59 -10.93 -8.28 4.64
N THR A 60 -9.73 -7.86 4.98
CA THR A 60 -9.35 -7.51 6.34
C THR A 60 -8.71 -6.14 6.33
N LYS A 61 -8.64 -5.49 7.50
CA LYS A 61 -7.97 -4.20 7.59
C LYS A 61 -6.50 -4.31 7.17
N LYS A 62 -5.83 -5.37 7.64
CA LYS A 62 -4.43 -5.59 7.28
C LYS A 62 -4.26 -5.79 5.78
N HIS A 63 -5.14 -6.56 5.16
CA HIS A 63 -5.07 -6.80 3.72
C HIS A 63 -5.32 -5.52 2.95
N ALA A 64 -6.30 -4.71 3.40
CA ALA A 64 -6.60 -3.44 2.75
C ALA A 64 -5.39 -2.50 2.83
N GLU A 65 -4.73 -2.43 3.98
CA GLU A 65 -3.53 -1.62 4.14
C GLU A 65 -2.39 -2.12 3.26
N GLN A 66 -2.20 -3.42 3.19
CA GLN A 66 -1.19 -4.03 2.34
C GLN A 66 -1.43 -3.69 0.87
N HIS A 67 -2.67 -3.79 0.45
CA HIS A 67 -3.05 -3.45 -0.92
C HIS A 67 -2.84 -1.96 -1.20
N ALA A 68 -3.18 -1.10 -0.24
CA ALA A 68 -2.94 0.33 -0.39
C ALA A 68 -1.45 0.63 -0.51
N ALA A 69 -0.62 -0.06 0.28
CA ALA A 69 0.83 0.08 0.17
C ALA A 69 1.33 -0.34 -1.20
N TYR A 70 0.80 -1.43 -1.72
CA TYR A 70 1.17 -1.90 -3.06
C TYR A 70 0.81 -0.84 -4.12
N GLU A 71 -0.39 -0.28 -4.04
CA GLU A 71 -0.80 0.77 -4.99
C GLU A 71 0.08 2.00 -4.86
N ALA A 72 0.50 2.34 -3.65
CA ALA A 72 1.42 3.45 -3.45
C ALA A 72 2.78 3.18 -4.11
N LEU A 73 3.27 1.94 -4.02
CA LEU A 73 4.52 1.57 -4.69
C LEU A 73 4.40 1.68 -6.21
N VAL A 74 3.26 1.26 -6.76
CA VAL A 74 3.00 1.39 -8.20
C VAL A 74 3.04 2.86 -8.60
N GLU A 75 2.44 3.72 -7.80
CA GLU A 75 2.42 5.16 -8.09
C GLU A 75 3.82 5.76 -8.00
N LEU A 76 4.60 5.37 -6.99
CA LEU A 76 5.98 5.84 -6.86
C LEU A 76 6.81 5.44 -8.07
N LYS A 77 6.64 4.21 -8.53
CA LYS A 77 7.37 3.75 -9.71
C LYS A 77 7.01 4.58 -10.94
N LYS A 78 5.75 4.95 -11.09
CA LYS A 78 5.33 5.82 -12.19
C LYS A 78 5.98 7.19 -12.12
N GLN A 79 6.29 7.64 -10.92
CA GLN A 79 6.94 8.94 -10.71
C GLN A 79 8.45 8.87 -10.81
N GLY A 80 9.01 7.70 -11.12
CA GLY A 80 10.43 7.56 -11.33
C GLY A 80 11.23 7.05 -10.13
N TYR A 81 10.57 6.74 -9.04
CA TYR A 81 11.26 6.17 -7.88
C TYR A 81 11.56 4.70 -8.13
N GLU A 82 12.70 4.27 -7.62
CA GLU A 82 13.07 2.87 -7.67
C GLU A 82 13.07 2.31 -6.27
N PHE A 83 12.76 1.02 -6.16
CA PHE A 83 12.75 0.34 -4.88
C PHE A 83 13.22 -1.09 -5.08
N PRO A 84 13.82 -1.69 -4.04
CA PRO A 84 14.33 -3.05 -4.17
C PRO A 84 13.20 -4.05 -4.30
N ILE A 85 13.30 -4.90 -5.31
CA ILE A 85 12.42 -6.05 -5.46
C ILE A 85 13.25 -7.28 -5.12
N ARG A 86 12.81 -7.99 -4.12
CA ARG A 86 13.52 -9.19 -3.70
C ARG A 86 13.11 -10.35 -4.59
N LYS A 87 14.09 -11.09 -5.01
CA LYS A 87 13.87 -12.26 -5.85
C LYS A 87 14.13 -13.54 -5.07
#